data_257073900512965912f767a641352bd4
#
_entry.id   257073900512965912f767a641352bd4
#
_cell.length_a   1.000
_cell.length_b   1.000
_cell.length_c   1.000
_cell.angle_alpha   90.00
_cell.angle_beta   90.00
_cell.angle_gamma   90.00
#
_symmetry.space_group_name_H-M   'P 1'
#
loop_
_entity.id
_entity.type
_entity.pdbx_description
1 polymer ?
#
loop_
_entity_poly.entity_id
_entity_poly.type
_entity_poly.pdbx_seq_one_letter_code
_entity_poly.pdbx_strand_id
1 'polypeptide(L)'
;MNPMLHAVRAAAVAVVLASAPLGARAATEAKPYNIVFVLVDDLRFDTMGFLTPGLQTPNIDFLARNGVYFPNAVVCSSLCSPSRATILTGMTTRNHGVVDNNNSSEKGLEFFPQYLREAGYQTAFVGKWHMGEASDAPRPGFDYWVSFRGQGSYFPTDGLLPQQVAAGARQMLNVNGQEVPQKGYITDELTDYAMQWLEHGRDATKPFFLYLSHKAVHSEAKPPQRYELQYADLDIKLPASMANTEENNRGKPMWVRNQRNSWHGADFF
;
A
#
# COMPACT_ATOMS: atom_id res chain seq x y z
N MET A 1 50.83 80.72 -30.28
CA MET A 1 50.41 80.49 -28.87
C MET A 1 49.95 79.03 -28.83
N ASN A 2 50.77 78.25 -28.16
CA ASN A 2 50.66 76.78 -28.10
C ASN A 2 49.67 76.30 -27.01
N PRO A 3 48.88 75.32 -27.24
CA PRO A 3 48.38 74.48 -26.12
C PRO A 3 48.99 73.07 -26.17
N MET A 4 49.59 72.75 -25.08
CA MET A 4 50.17 71.42 -24.81
C MET A 4 49.12 70.32 -24.80
N LEU A 5 49.34 69.30 -25.63
CA LEU A 5 48.59 68.01 -25.53
C LEU A 5 49.15 67.19 -24.34
N HIS A 6 48.30 66.92 -23.42
CA HIS A 6 48.55 65.89 -22.39
C HIS A 6 48.09 64.54 -22.90
N ALA A 7 49.07 63.63 -23.16
CA ALA A 7 48.78 62.25 -23.50
C ALA A 7 48.52 61.47 -22.19
N VAL A 8 47.31 61.00 -22.01
CA VAL A 8 46.96 60.02 -20.94
C VAL A 8 47.23 58.63 -21.47
N ARG A 9 48.22 57.95 -20.88
CA ARG A 9 48.47 56.53 -21.14
C ARG A 9 47.49 55.71 -20.30
N ALA A 10 46.54 55.04 -20.93
CA ALA A 10 45.68 54.03 -20.34
C ALA A 10 46.47 52.74 -20.24
N ALA A 11 46.79 52.28 -19.04
CA ALA A 11 47.33 50.94 -18.79
C ALA A 11 46.17 49.96 -18.74
N ALA A 12 46.05 49.08 -19.73
CA ALA A 12 45.12 47.96 -19.72
C ALA A 12 45.65 46.85 -18.81
N VAL A 13 45.02 46.65 -17.68
CA VAL A 13 45.27 45.48 -16.83
C VAL A 13 44.43 44.31 -17.37
N ALA A 14 45.10 43.37 -18.02
CA ALA A 14 44.48 42.09 -18.45
C ALA A 14 44.37 41.17 -17.22
N VAL A 15 43.15 41.03 -16.70
CA VAL A 15 42.85 40.00 -15.68
C VAL A 15 42.66 38.68 -16.41
N VAL A 16 43.66 37.81 -16.34
CA VAL A 16 43.54 36.40 -16.78
C VAL A 16 42.78 35.65 -15.70
N LEU A 17 41.48 35.47 -15.92
CA LEU A 17 40.67 34.53 -15.17
C LEU A 17 41.13 33.10 -15.55
N ALA A 18 41.96 32.49 -14.73
CA ALA A 18 42.23 31.05 -14.80
C ALA A 18 40.94 30.30 -14.42
N SER A 19 40.15 29.91 -15.41
CA SER A 19 39.08 28.95 -15.25
C SER A 19 39.71 27.60 -14.96
N ALA A 20 39.92 27.29 -13.67
CA ALA A 20 40.13 25.91 -13.27
C ALA A 20 38.86 25.12 -13.66
N PRO A 21 38.99 23.98 -14.35
CA PRO A 21 37.83 23.15 -14.58
C PRO A 21 37.35 22.68 -13.18
N LEU A 22 36.16 23.15 -12.76
CA LEU A 22 35.46 22.46 -11.67
C LEU A 22 35.30 21.03 -12.17
N GLY A 23 36.14 20.13 -11.64
CA GLY A 23 36.02 18.72 -11.89
C GLY A 23 34.60 18.33 -11.50
N ALA A 24 33.76 18.07 -12.49
CA ALA A 24 32.49 17.43 -12.26
C ALA A 24 32.82 16.12 -11.54
N ARG A 25 32.68 16.13 -10.22
CA ARG A 25 32.72 14.92 -9.43
C ARG A 25 31.60 14.09 -10.01
N ALA A 26 31.97 13.05 -10.79
CA ALA A 26 30.99 12.10 -11.28
C ALA A 26 30.19 11.66 -10.06
N ALA A 27 28.93 12.10 -9.98
CA ALA A 27 28.03 11.57 -8.98
C ALA A 27 28.06 10.07 -9.22
N THR A 28 28.62 9.30 -8.29
CA THR A 28 28.46 7.86 -8.30
C THR A 28 26.97 7.64 -8.35
N GLU A 29 26.46 7.11 -9.46
CA GLU A 29 25.03 6.81 -9.61
C GLU A 29 24.66 5.95 -8.40
N ALA A 30 23.88 6.54 -7.50
CA ALA A 30 23.42 5.82 -6.33
C ALA A 30 22.58 4.64 -6.84
N LYS A 31 22.94 3.42 -6.41
CA LYS A 31 22.13 2.25 -6.77
C LYS A 31 20.69 2.51 -6.35
N PRO A 32 19.72 2.26 -7.24
CA PRO A 32 18.32 2.45 -6.89
C PRO A 32 17.96 1.55 -5.71
N TYR A 33 17.14 2.07 -4.78
CA TYR A 33 16.68 1.32 -3.62
C TYR A 33 15.68 0.23 -4.02
N ASN A 34 15.74 -0.90 -3.35
CA ASN A 34 14.64 -1.85 -3.37
C ASN A 34 13.46 -1.28 -2.57
N ILE A 35 12.24 -1.54 -3.06
CA ILE A 35 11.03 -1.00 -2.47
C ILE A 35 10.11 -2.17 -2.09
N VAL A 36 9.72 -2.24 -0.82
CA VAL A 36 8.67 -3.13 -0.33
C VAL A 36 7.53 -2.26 0.20
N PHE A 37 6.39 -2.36 -0.44
CA PHE A 37 5.17 -1.68 -0.02
C PHE A 37 4.19 -2.71 0.55
N VAL A 38 3.88 -2.60 1.84
CA VAL A 38 2.94 -3.50 2.52
C VAL A 38 1.66 -2.73 2.82
N LEU A 39 0.55 -3.21 2.28
CA LEU A 39 -0.79 -2.69 2.56
C LEU A 39 -1.57 -3.67 3.42
N VAL A 40 -2.12 -3.18 4.53
CA VAL A 40 -3.01 -3.93 5.43
C VAL A 40 -4.41 -3.34 5.31
N ASP A 41 -5.39 -4.19 4.96
CA ASP A 41 -6.76 -3.76 4.68
C ASP A 41 -7.55 -3.51 5.96
N ASP A 42 -8.21 -2.36 6.07
CA ASP A 42 -9.04 -1.94 7.21
C ASP A 42 -8.31 -1.89 8.57
N LEU A 43 -6.97 -1.81 8.57
CA LEU A 43 -6.21 -1.66 9.81
C LEU A 43 -6.48 -0.28 10.43
N ARG A 44 -7.01 -0.27 11.63
CA ARG A 44 -7.24 0.96 12.40
C ARG A 44 -5.89 1.58 12.81
N PHE A 45 -5.78 2.90 12.71
CA PHE A 45 -4.53 3.65 12.88
C PHE A 45 -3.81 3.43 14.21
N ASP A 46 -4.54 3.05 15.27
CA ASP A 46 -4.02 2.87 16.63
C ASP A 46 -3.91 1.40 17.07
N THR A 47 -4.16 0.41 16.21
CA THR A 47 -4.04 -1.02 16.53
C THR A 47 -2.63 -1.57 16.33
N MET A 48 -1.64 -0.82 16.81
CA MET A 48 -0.22 -1.21 16.79
C MET A 48 0.36 -1.13 18.19
N GLY A 49 1.27 -2.03 18.54
CA GLY A 49 1.81 -2.17 19.89
C GLY A 49 2.46 -0.90 20.43
N PHE A 50 3.15 -0.14 19.58
CA PHE A 50 3.78 1.12 20.00
C PHE A 50 2.77 2.27 20.25
N LEU A 51 1.51 2.13 19.85
CA LEU A 51 0.43 3.10 20.08
C LEU A 51 -0.56 2.63 21.14
N THR A 52 -0.84 1.34 21.21
CA THR A 52 -1.85 0.78 22.11
C THR A 52 -1.24 -0.28 23.02
N PRO A 53 -1.07 0.02 24.32
CA PRO A 53 -0.52 -0.94 25.28
C PRO A 53 -1.32 -2.25 25.32
N GLY A 54 -0.62 -3.36 25.36
CA GLY A 54 -1.19 -4.71 25.35
C GLY A 54 -1.27 -5.37 23.98
N LEU A 55 -1.23 -4.59 22.90
CA LEU A 55 -1.11 -5.18 21.55
C LEU A 55 0.33 -5.57 21.25
N GLN A 56 0.49 -6.66 20.50
CA GLN A 56 1.80 -7.21 20.15
C GLN A 56 1.99 -7.18 18.63
N THR A 57 2.69 -6.14 18.15
CA THR A 57 3.07 -5.99 16.75
C THR A 57 4.58 -5.77 16.60
N PRO A 58 5.42 -6.73 17.07
CA PRO A 58 6.85 -6.50 17.27
C PRO A 58 7.60 -6.06 16.01
N ASN A 59 7.21 -6.58 14.84
CA ASN A 59 7.85 -6.22 13.57
C ASN A 59 7.42 -4.83 13.07
N ILE A 60 6.13 -4.47 13.23
CA ILE A 60 5.65 -3.11 12.92
C ILE A 60 6.29 -2.11 13.88
N ASP A 61 6.36 -2.45 15.18
CA ASP A 61 7.00 -1.64 16.20
C ASP A 61 8.51 -1.44 15.91
N PHE A 62 9.18 -2.47 15.39
CA PHE A 62 10.56 -2.36 14.93
C PHE A 62 10.70 -1.35 13.79
N LEU A 63 9.82 -1.41 12.79
CA LEU A 63 9.81 -0.45 11.68
C LEU A 63 9.54 0.97 12.18
N ALA A 64 8.60 1.15 13.10
CA ALA A 64 8.29 2.46 13.67
C ALA A 64 9.47 3.07 14.45
N ARG A 65 10.22 2.22 15.18
CA ARG A 65 11.41 2.67 15.94
C ARG A 65 12.64 2.96 15.09
N ASN A 66 12.77 2.30 13.94
CA ASN A 66 13.98 2.39 13.09
C ASN A 66 13.74 3.15 11.77
N GLY A 67 12.51 3.55 11.51
CA GLY A 67 12.09 4.29 10.32
C GLY A 67 11.45 5.63 10.69
N VAL A 68 10.49 6.04 9.85
CA VAL A 68 9.70 7.27 10.06
C VAL A 68 8.23 6.90 10.22
N TYR A 69 7.64 7.31 11.34
CA TYR A 69 6.20 7.21 11.58
C TYR A 69 5.50 8.51 11.18
N PHE A 70 4.41 8.41 10.41
CA PHE A 70 3.60 9.54 9.96
C PHE A 70 2.24 9.57 10.69
N PRO A 71 2.13 10.22 11.85
CA PRO A 71 0.91 10.21 12.68
C PRO A 71 -0.28 10.90 12.02
N ASN A 72 -0.03 11.79 11.07
CA ASN A 72 -1.05 12.56 10.38
C ASN A 72 -1.27 12.09 8.92
N ALA A 73 -0.90 10.86 8.61
CA ALA A 73 -1.24 10.28 7.31
C ALA A 73 -2.76 10.10 7.20
N VAL A 74 -3.34 10.53 6.07
CA VAL A 74 -4.77 10.43 5.80
C VAL A 74 -5.01 9.76 4.46
N VAL A 75 -6.13 9.06 4.33
CA VAL A 75 -6.58 8.47 3.08
C VAL A 75 -7.55 9.41 2.35
N CYS A 76 -7.45 9.50 1.03
CA CYS A 76 -8.38 10.31 0.23
C CYS A 76 -9.82 9.78 0.28
N SER A 77 -9.96 8.47 0.28
CA SER A 77 -11.23 7.75 0.41
C SER A 77 -11.01 6.50 1.23
N SER A 78 -11.68 6.39 2.36
CA SER A 78 -11.59 5.24 3.28
C SER A 78 -12.48 4.08 2.80
N LEU A 79 -12.24 3.59 1.58
CA LEU A 79 -12.92 2.47 0.95
C LEU A 79 -11.94 1.74 0.04
N CYS A 80 -12.03 0.42 -0.03
CA CYS A 80 -11.03 -0.46 -0.66
C CYS A 80 -10.62 -0.02 -2.07
N SER A 81 -11.50 -0.09 -3.06
CA SER A 81 -11.17 0.19 -4.46
C SER A 81 -10.73 1.64 -4.70
N PRO A 82 -11.42 2.67 -4.17
CA PRO A 82 -10.98 4.06 -4.32
C PRO A 82 -9.61 4.35 -3.69
N SER A 83 -9.34 3.79 -2.51
CA SER A 83 -8.03 3.95 -1.84
C SER A 83 -6.91 3.30 -2.65
N ARG A 84 -7.15 2.09 -3.17
CA ARG A 84 -6.17 1.37 -4.00
C ARG A 84 -5.89 2.09 -5.31
N ALA A 85 -6.92 2.62 -5.96
CA ALA A 85 -6.74 3.46 -7.15
C ALA A 85 -5.92 4.72 -6.84
N THR A 86 -6.20 5.40 -5.72
CA THR A 86 -5.41 6.56 -5.28
C THR A 86 -3.94 6.20 -5.05
N ILE A 87 -3.66 5.08 -4.36
CA ILE A 87 -2.28 4.61 -4.11
C ILE A 87 -1.55 4.34 -5.43
N LEU A 88 -2.20 3.64 -6.36
CA LEU A 88 -1.58 3.21 -7.61
C LEU A 88 -1.41 4.31 -8.65
N THR A 89 -2.28 5.32 -8.64
CA THR A 89 -2.28 6.40 -9.64
C THR A 89 -1.71 7.72 -9.13
N GLY A 90 -1.61 7.91 -7.80
CA GLY A 90 -1.31 9.21 -7.19
C GLY A 90 -2.42 10.26 -7.36
N MET A 91 -3.59 9.89 -7.88
CA MET A 91 -4.71 10.78 -8.13
C MET A 91 -5.77 10.70 -7.03
N THR A 92 -6.56 11.76 -6.88
CA THR A 92 -7.75 11.74 -6.01
C THR A 92 -8.89 10.95 -6.67
N THR A 93 -9.85 10.49 -5.88
CA THR A 93 -11.04 9.74 -6.34
C THR A 93 -11.78 10.45 -7.47
N ARG A 94 -11.89 11.78 -7.42
CA ARG A 94 -12.52 12.57 -8.49
C ARG A 94 -11.79 12.43 -9.83
N ASN A 95 -10.48 12.30 -9.82
CA ASN A 95 -9.66 12.30 -11.03
C ASN A 95 -9.51 10.89 -11.62
N HIS A 96 -9.34 9.85 -10.80
CA HIS A 96 -9.24 8.48 -11.30
C HIS A 96 -10.61 7.82 -11.53
N GLY A 97 -11.71 8.37 -11.01
CA GLY A 97 -13.08 7.91 -11.29
C GLY A 97 -13.50 6.61 -10.60
N VAL A 98 -12.64 5.95 -9.85
CA VAL A 98 -12.99 4.79 -9.04
C VAL A 98 -13.63 5.29 -7.76
N VAL A 99 -14.97 5.29 -7.70
CA VAL A 99 -15.74 5.98 -6.66
C VAL A 99 -16.21 5.07 -5.53
N ASP A 100 -16.39 3.78 -5.80
CA ASP A 100 -16.77 2.76 -4.82
C ASP A 100 -16.30 1.37 -5.25
N ASN A 101 -16.65 0.33 -4.47
CA ASN A 101 -16.24 -1.05 -4.77
C ASN A 101 -17.01 -1.69 -5.92
N ASN A 102 -18.14 -1.12 -6.33
CA ASN A 102 -18.95 -1.63 -7.44
C ASN A 102 -18.61 -0.91 -8.76
N ASN A 103 -18.23 0.38 -8.65
CA ASN A 103 -17.80 1.21 -9.77
C ASN A 103 -16.27 1.35 -9.72
N SER A 104 -15.60 0.23 -9.89
CA SER A 104 -14.14 0.11 -9.73
C SER A 104 -13.41 -0.08 -11.06
N SER A 105 -13.99 0.42 -12.16
CA SER A 105 -13.35 0.36 -13.49
C SER A 105 -12.00 1.06 -13.47
N GLU A 106 -10.98 0.35 -13.95
CA GLU A 106 -9.62 0.85 -14.09
C GLU A 106 -9.25 1.21 -15.53
N LYS A 107 -10.26 1.29 -16.41
CA LYS A 107 -10.07 1.57 -17.83
C LYS A 107 -9.40 2.93 -18.05
N GLY A 108 -8.24 2.91 -18.71
CA GLY A 108 -7.48 4.13 -19.02
C GLY A 108 -6.67 4.69 -17.85
N LEU A 109 -6.59 3.96 -16.72
CA LEU A 109 -5.71 4.34 -15.63
C LEU A 109 -4.29 3.79 -15.89
N GLU A 110 -3.31 4.64 -15.62
CA GLU A 110 -1.90 4.27 -15.56
C GLU A 110 -1.48 4.13 -14.10
N PHE A 111 -0.76 3.06 -13.79
CA PHE A 111 -0.32 2.75 -12.44
C PHE A 111 1.19 2.98 -12.30
N PHE A 112 1.64 3.58 -11.21
CA PHE A 112 3.05 3.93 -11.01
C PHE A 112 4.02 2.73 -11.15
N PRO A 113 3.65 1.46 -10.90
CA PRO A 113 4.55 0.34 -11.13
C PRO A 113 4.97 0.17 -12.60
N GLN A 114 4.18 0.67 -13.56
CA GLN A 114 4.57 0.69 -14.98
C GLN A 114 5.83 1.54 -15.19
N TYR A 115 5.89 2.72 -14.56
CA TYR A 115 7.07 3.60 -14.62
C TYR A 115 8.28 3.02 -13.90
N LEU A 116 8.08 2.31 -12.78
CA LEU A 116 9.17 1.60 -12.11
C LEU A 116 9.75 0.49 -13.00
N ARG A 117 8.87 -0.26 -13.68
CA ARG A 117 9.29 -1.30 -14.62
C ARG A 117 10.07 -0.72 -15.81
N GLU A 118 9.64 0.40 -16.37
CA GLU A 118 10.35 1.13 -17.43
C GLU A 118 11.71 1.65 -16.94
N ALA A 119 11.82 2.02 -15.65
CA ALA A 119 13.08 2.40 -15.03
C ALA A 119 13.99 1.21 -14.65
N GLY A 120 13.64 -0.02 -15.06
CA GLY A 120 14.46 -1.22 -14.89
C GLY A 120 14.24 -2.00 -13.61
N TYR A 121 13.21 -1.66 -12.82
CA TYR A 121 12.81 -2.47 -11.66
C TYR A 121 12.15 -3.77 -12.09
N GLN A 122 12.38 -4.84 -11.34
CA GLN A 122 11.49 -5.98 -11.32
C GLN A 122 10.34 -5.72 -10.37
N THR A 123 9.12 -5.98 -10.82
CA THR A 123 7.91 -5.59 -10.13
C THR A 123 7.05 -6.80 -9.78
N ALA A 124 6.59 -6.88 -8.54
CA ALA A 124 5.69 -7.93 -8.07
C ALA A 124 4.48 -7.35 -7.36
N PHE A 125 3.32 -7.95 -7.61
CA PHE A 125 2.10 -7.75 -6.84
C PHE A 125 1.66 -9.07 -6.22
N VAL A 126 1.40 -9.05 -4.91
CA VAL A 126 0.92 -10.22 -4.17
C VAL A 126 -0.21 -9.79 -3.25
N GLY A 127 -1.43 -10.25 -3.50
CA GLY A 127 -2.57 -10.04 -2.61
C GLY A 127 -3.83 -9.45 -3.22
N LYS A 128 -4.56 -8.67 -2.44
CA LYS A 128 -5.85 -8.10 -2.80
C LYS A 128 -5.70 -6.93 -3.76
N TRP A 129 -6.19 -7.10 -4.98
CA TRP A 129 -6.31 -6.03 -5.99
C TRP A 129 -7.60 -5.23 -5.83
N HIS A 130 -8.72 -5.92 -5.89
CA HIS A 130 -10.08 -5.41 -5.66
C HIS A 130 -10.49 -4.20 -6.49
N MET A 131 -10.06 -4.17 -7.76
CA MET A 131 -10.51 -3.22 -8.79
C MET A 131 -10.77 -4.00 -10.09
N GLY A 132 -11.25 -3.32 -11.13
CA GLY A 132 -11.40 -3.93 -12.46
C GLY A 132 -12.50 -4.97 -12.53
N GLU A 133 -13.67 -4.68 -11.98
CA GLU A 133 -14.87 -5.54 -12.10
C GLU A 133 -14.67 -6.95 -11.53
N ALA A 134 -14.02 -7.04 -10.38
CA ALA A 134 -13.71 -8.30 -9.68
C ALA A 134 -12.78 -9.26 -10.47
N SER A 135 -12.11 -8.79 -11.51
CA SER A 135 -11.08 -9.57 -12.19
C SER A 135 -9.80 -9.62 -11.35
N ASP A 136 -9.21 -10.82 -11.25
CA ASP A 136 -7.94 -11.06 -10.59
C ASP A 136 -6.79 -11.32 -11.59
N ALA A 137 -7.02 -11.10 -12.88
CA ALA A 137 -6.00 -11.23 -13.93
C ALA A 137 -4.81 -10.30 -13.70
N PRO A 138 -3.60 -10.67 -14.13
CA PRO A 138 -2.42 -9.81 -14.05
C PRO A 138 -2.65 -8.42 -14.65
N ARG A 139 -2.07 -7.41 -14.00
CA ARG A 139 -2.18 -6.00 -14.42
C ARG A 139 -0.88 -5.49 -15.02
N PRO A 140 -0.94 -4.52 -15.96
CA PRO A 140 0.23 -3.85 -16.49
C PRO A 140 1.12 -3.28 -15.39
N GLY A 141 2.45 -3.38 -15.58
CA GLY A 141 3.42 -2.86 -14.63
C GLY A 141 3.90 -3.87 -13.58
N PHE A 142 3.42 -5.13 -13.63
CA PHE A 142 3.89 -6.20 -12.76
C PHE A 142 4.43 -7.38 -13.57
N ASP A 143 5.63 -7.84 -13.21
CA ASP A 143 6.30 -9.01 -13.80
C ASP A 143 5.91 -10.31 -13.12
N TYR A 144 5.54 -10.21 -11.83
CA TYR A 144 5.04 -11.31 -11.01
C TYR A 144 3.71 -10.93 -10.38
N TRP A 145 2.77 -11.84 -10.41
CA TRP A 145 1.39 -11.58 -9.99
C TRP A 145 0.81 -12.73 -9.19
N VAL A 146 0.31 -12.43 -7.99
CA VAL A 146 -0.56 -13.31 -7.21
C VAL A 146 -1.73 -12.51 -6.70
N SER A 147 -2.96 -12.89 -7.04
CA SER A 147 -4.16 -12.18 -6.60
C SER A 147 -5.35 -13.12 -6.45
N PHE A 148 -6.48 -12.58 -6.10
CA PHE A 148 -7.75 -13.27 -5.96
C PHE A 148 -8.92 -12.33 -6.28
N ARG A 149 -10.08 -12.90 -6.59
CA ARG A 149 -11.27 -12.11 -6.95
C ARG A 149 -11.87 -11.40 -5.75
N GLY A 150 -12.29 -10.16 -5.95
CA GLY A 150 -13.05 -9.36 -5.00
C GLY A 150 -12.36 -9.24 -3.63
N GLN A 151 -13.07 -9.60 -2.58
CA GLN A 151 -12.60 -9.51 -1.20
C GLN A 151 -11.66 -10.67 -0.79
N GLY A 152 -11.67 -11.78 -1.53
CA GLY A 152 -10.95 -12.99 -1.15
C GLY A 152 -11.51 -13.66 0.12
N SER A 153 -10.87 -14.73 0.54
CA SER A 153 -11.29 -15.55 1.69
C SER A 153 -10.13 -15.78 2.64
N TYR A 154 -10.38 -15.92 3.95
CA TYR A 154 -9.32 -16.21 4.92
C TYR A 154 -8.84 -17.65 4.84
N PHE A 155 -9.76 -18.58 4.62
CA PHE A 155 -9.45 -20.01 4.51
C PHE A 155 -9.94 -20.58 3.18
N PRO A 156 -9.33 -21.67 2.71
CA PRO A 156 -9.65 -22.27 1.40
C PRO A 156 -11.10 -22.69 1.22
N THR A 157 -11.84 -22.88 2.30
CA THR A 157 -13.22 -23.37 2.28
C THR A 157 -14.26 -22.32 2.67
N ASP A 158 -13.82 -21.09 2.98
CA ASP A 158 -14.74 -20.03 3.36
C ASP A 158 -15.76 -19.75 2.25
N GLY A 159 -17.03 -19.63 2.63
CA GLY A 159 -18.13 -19.33 1.70
C GLY A 159 -18.54 -20.48 0.78
N LEU A 160 -17.91 -21.65 0.87
CA LEU A 160 -18.28 -22.82 0.11
C LEU A 160 -19.32 -23.67 0.86
N LEU A 161 -20.27 -24.26 0.11
CA LEU A 161 -21.23 -25.19 0.69
C LEU A 161 -20.55 -26.52 1.11
N PRO A 162 -21.04 -27.20 2.15
CA PRO A 162 -20.45 -28.46 2.63
C PRO A 162 -20.24 -29.52 1.53
N GLN A 163 -21.20 -29.67 0.61
CA GLN A 163 -21.09 -30.60 -0.51
C GLN A 163 -19.98 -30.21 -1.52
N GLN A 164 -19.73 -28.91 -1.71
CA GLN A 164 -18.62 -28.43 -2.55
C GLN A 164 -17.27 -28.74 -1.90
N VAL A 165 -17.16 -28.51 -0.58
CA VAL A 165 -15.96 -28.83 0.19
C VAL A 165 -15.69 -30.33 0.16
N ALA A 166 -16.72 -31.16 0.34
CA ALA A 166 -16.61 -32.62 0.25
C ALA A 166 -16.18 -33.09 -1.16
N ALA A 167 -16.59 -32.37 -2.21
CA ALA A 167 -16.15 -32.60 -3.59
C ALA A 167 -14.73 -32.05 -3.89
N GLY A 168 -14.03 -31.48 -2.91
CA GLY A 168 -12.67 -30.98 -3.07
C GLY A 168 -12.58 -29.53 -3.55
N ALA A 169 -13.69 -28.78 -3.63
CA ALA A 169 -13.64 -27.39 -4.01
C ALA A 169 -12.86 -26.55 -3.00
N ARG A 170 -12.14 -25.55 -3.51
CA ARG A 170 -11.37 -24.57 -2.73
C ARG A 170 -11.55 -23.18 -3.34
N GLN A 171 -11.30 -22.16 -2.54
CA GLN A 171 -11.10 -20.79 -3.06
C GLN A 171 -9.87 -20.80 -3.96
N MET A 172 -9.85 -19.90 -4.94
CA MET A 172 -8.80 -19.86 -5.96
C MET A 172 -7.97 -18.58 -5.85
N LEU A 173 -6.69 -18.73 -6.16
CA LEU A 173 -5.76 -17.62 -6.41
C LEU A 173 -5.40 -17.61 -7.89
N ASN A 174 -5.13 -16.43 -8.42
CA ASN A 174 -4.53 -16.25 -9.75
C ASN A 174 -3.03 -16.04 -9.58
N VAL A 175 -2.23 -16.99 -10.03
CA VAL A 175 -0.76 -16.90 -10.03
C VAL A 175 -0.28 -16.75 -11.47
N ASN A 176 0.16 -15.56 -11.84
CA ASN A 176 0.63 -15.22 -13.20
C ASN A 176 -0.37 -15.61 -14.31
N GLY A 177 -1.67 -15.44 -14.09
CA GLY A 177 -2.71 -15.80 -15.04
C GLY A 177 -3.23 -17.24 -14.93
N GLN A 178 -2.70 -18.03 -14.00
CA GLN A 178 -3.11 -19.41 -13.74
C GLN A 178 -3.97 -19.49 -12.48
N GLU A 179 -5.13 -20.14 -12.55
CA GLU A 179 -5.92 -20.43 -11.35
C GLU A 179 -5.27 -21.54 -10.52
N VAL A 180 -5.00 -21.28 -9.25
CA VAL A 180 -4.36 -22.19 -8.31
C VAL A 180 -5.22 -22.28 -7.06
N PRO A 181 -5.55 -23.48 -6.54
CA PRO A 181 -6.31 -23.61 -5.30
C PRO A 181 -5.57 -22.98 -4.11
N GLN A 182 -6.27 -22.17 -3.32
CA GLN A 182 -5.79 -21.70 -2.03
C GLN A 182 -5.53 -22.91 -1.12
N LYS A 183 -4.38 -22.93 -0.45
CA LYS A 183 -3.91 -24.07 0.36
C LYS A 183 -4.14 -23.88 1.85
N GLY A 184 -4.02 -22.65 2.34
CA GLY A 184 -4.02 -22.37 3.76
C GLY A 184 -4.60 -21.02 4.12
N TYR A 185 -4.20 -20.50 5.28
CA TYR A 185 -4.58 -19.17 5.72
C TYR A 185 -3.99 -18.12 4.78
N ILE A 186 -4.85 -17.28 4.22
CA ILE A 186 -4.48 -16.41 3.10
C ILE A 186 -3.30 -15.47 3.41
N THR A 187 -3.21 -14.93 4.63
CA THR A 187 -2.12 -14.02 5.00
C THR A 187 -0.77 -14.73 4.97
N ASP A 188 -0.71 -15.97 5.45
CA ASP A 188 0.51 -16.80 5.41
C ASP A 188 0.85 -17.13 3.96
N GLU A 189 -0.12 -17.63 3.20
CA GLU A 189 0.09 -18.05 1.82
C GLU A 189 0.57 -16.91 0.92
N LEU A 190 0.00 -15.70 1.06
CA LEU A 190 0.48 -14.51 0.35
C LEU A 190 1.91 -14.13 0.78
N THR A 191 2.20 -14.26 2.08
CA THR A 191 3.56 -14.01 2.59
C THR A 191 4.56 -15.01 1.99
N ASP A 192 4.19 -16.28 1.93
CA ASP A 192 5.03 -17.34 1.34
C ASP A 192 5.29 -17.07 -0.15
N TYR A 193 4.29 -16.68 -0.93
CA TYR A 193 4.48 -16.27 -2.33
C TYR A 193 5.42 -15.07 -2.46
N ALA A 194 5.27 -14.07 -1.60
CA ALA A 194 6.13 -12.88 -1.60
C ALA A 194 7.58 -13.26 -1.24
N MET A 195 7.79 -14.08 -0.22
CA MET A 195 9.12 -14.55 0.20
C MET A 195 9.76 -15.42 -0.86
N GLN A 196 9.03 -16.36 -1.45
CA GLN A 196 9.53 -17.20 -2.54
C GLN A 196 9.99 -16.35 -3.74
N TRP A 197 9.22 -15.32 -4.09
CA TRP A 197 9.62 -14.41 -5.15
C TRP A 197 10.88 -13.61 -4.80
N LEU A 198 10.97 -13.08 -3.57
CA LEU A 198 12.14 -12.34 -3.11
C LEU A 198 13.43 -13.19 -3.10
N GLU A 199 13.32 -14.45 -2.72
CA GLU A 199 14.47 -15.36 -2.55
C GLU A 199 14.88 -16.02 -3.87
N HIS A 200 13.92 -16.42 -4.71
CA HIS A 200 14.15 -17.30 -5.84
C HIS A 200 13.54 -16.84 -7.17
N GLY A 201 12.56 -15.93 -7.14
CA GLY A 201 11.78 -15.57 -8.32
C GLY A 201 12.26 -14.35 -9.08
N ARG A 202 13.20 -13.58 -8.52
CA ARG A 202 13.69 -12.33 -9.10
C ARG A 202 15.16 -12.40 -9.52
N ASP A 203 15.55 -11.55 -10.44
CA ASP A 203 16.96 -11.30 -10.77
C ASP A 203 17.60 -10.43 -9.68
N ALA A 204 18.54 -11.00 -8.92
CA ALA A 204 19.20 -10.32 -7.81
C ALA A 204 20.08 -9.13 -8.25
N THR A 205 20.35 -8.97 -9.54
CA THR A 205 21.15 -7.86 -10.09
C THR A 205 20.34 -6.60 -10.34
N LYS A 206 19.01 -6.71 -10.35
CA LYS A 206 18.09 -5.60 -10.59
C LYS A 206 17.47 -5.07 -9.30
N PRO A 207 17.15 -3.77 -9.22
CA PRO A 207 16.29 -3.26 -8.17
C PRO A 207 14.89 -3.87 -8.29
N PHE A 208 14.18 -3.96 -7.17
CA PHE A 208 12.82 -4.51 -7.18
C PHE A 208 11.80 -3.63 -6.46
N PHE A 209 10.57 -3.78 -6.88
CA PHE A 209 9.38 -3.28 -6.21
C PHE A 209 8.44 -4.45 -5.91
N LEU A 210 8.16 -4.67 -4.63
CA LEU A 210 7.15 -5.63 -4.17
C LEU A 210 5.97 -4.88 -3.55
N TYR A 211 4.76 -5.10 -4.07
CA TYR A 211 3.52 -4.64 -3.47
C TYR A 211 2.82 -5.85 -2.81
N LEU A 212 2.96 -5.99 -1.50
CA LEU A 212 2.28 -7.00 -0.70
C LEU A 212 1.00 -6.41 -0.10
N SER A 213 -0.14 -6.87 -0.59
CA SER A 213 -1.46 -6.33 -0.28
C SER A 213 -2.32 -7.36 0.45
N HIS A 214 -2.24 -7.37 1.77
CA HIS A 214 -3.01 -8.33 2.57
C HIS A 214 -4.52 -8.03 2.58
N LYS A 215 -5.35 -9.10 2.61
CA LYS A 215 -6.76 -9.02 2.96
C LYS A 215 -6.95 -8.66 4.45
N ALA A 216 -6.10 -9.18 5.32
CA ALA A 216 -6.14 -8.88 6.74
C ALA A 216 -5.95 -7.37 6.96
N VAL A 217 -6.64 -6.75 7.91
CA VAL A 217 -7.54 -7.32 8.91
C VAL A 217 -9.03 -7.11 8.59
N HIS A 218 -9.39 -6.99 7.31
CA HIS A 218 -10.76 -6.75 6.84
C HIS A 218 -11.76 -7.71 7.51
N SER A 219 -13.02 -7.25 7.68
CA SER A 219 -14.12 -8.11 8.16
C SER A 219 -14.18 -9.42 7.35
N GLU A 220 -14.44 -10.43 7.86
CA GLU A 220 -14.82 -11.10 9.08
C GLU A 220 -13.68 -11.28 10.13
N ALA A 221 -12.50 -10.70 9.91
CA ALA A 221 -11.37 -10.66 10.86
C ALA A 221 -11.04 -12.04 11.48
N LYS A 222 -11.02 -13.09 10.65
CA LYS A 222 -10.71 -14.46 11.11
C LYS A 222 -9.21 -14.63 11.33
N PRO A 223 -8.73 -14.80 12.57
CA PRO A 223 -7.33 -15.11 12.82
C PRO A 223 -7.02 -16.59 12.48
N PRO A 224 -5.75 -16.93 12.23
CA PRO A 224 -5.36 -18.34 12.21
C PRO A 224 -5.40 -18.93 13.63
N GLN A 225 -5.64 -20.22 13.74
CA GLN A 225 -5.84 -20.92 15.01
C GLN A 225 -4.76 -20.59 16.06
N ARG A 226 -3.50 -20.43 15.66
CA ARG A 226 -2.38 -20.10 16.55
C ARG A 226 -2.51 -18.76 17.28
N TYR A 227 -3.37 -17.86 16.82
CA TYR A 227 -3.59 -16.52 17.38
C TYR A 227 -5.02 -16.30 17.91
N GLU A 228 -5.89 -17.32 17.81
CA GLU A 228 -7.32 -17.20 18.10
C GLU A 228 -7.60 -16.73 19.56
N LEU A 229 -6.75 -17.16 20.49
CA LEU A 229 -6.89 -16.82 21.90
C LEU A 229 -5.81 -15.84 22.42
N GLN A 230 -5.00 -15.24 21.54
CA GLN A 230 -3.87 -14.40 21.94
C GLN A 230 -4.28 -13.23 22.86
N TYR A 231 -5.48 -12.71 22.70
CA TYR A 231 -6.01 -11.55 23.43
C TYR A 231 -7.28 -11.88 24.23
N ALA A 232 -7.53 -13.18 24.51
CA ALA A 232 -8.75 -13.59 25.22
C ALA A 232 -8.90 -12.95 26.60
N ASP A 233 -7.77 -12.71 27.29
CA ASP A 233 -7.73 -12.12 28.63
C ASP A 233 -7.41 -10.61 28.62
N LEU A 234 -7.32 -9.99 27.44
CA LEU A 234 -7.00 -8.57 27.36
C LEU A 234 -8.27 -7.73 27.56
N ASP A 235 -8.26 -6.88 28.60
CA ASP A 235 -9.30 -5.85 28.80
C ASP A 235 -9.15 -4.74 27.75
N ILE A 236 -9.84 -4.90 26.64
CA ILE A 236 -9.84 -3.92 25.55
C ILE A 236 -10.81 -2.80 25.90
N LYS A 237 -10.26 -1.64 26.24
CA LYS A 237 -11.05 -0.44 26.49
C LYS A 237 -11.61 0.10 25.17
N LEU A 238 -12.93 0.24 25.11
CA LEU A 238 -13.57 0.88 23.97
C LEU A 238 -13.14 2.36 23.89
N PRO A 239 -12.82 2.86 22.68
CA PRO A 239 -12.45 4.25 22.50
C PRO A 239 -13.63 5.18 22.87
N ALA A 240 -13.34 6.33 23.47
CA ALA A 240 -14.36 7.32 23.84
C ALA A 240 -15.23 7.75 22.63
N SER A 241 -14.63 7.76 21.43
CA SER A 241 -15.35 8.07 20.18
C SER A 241 -16.41 7.05 19.76
N MET A 242 -16.43 5.86 20.39
CA MET A 242 -17.42 4.81 20.13
C MET A 242 -18.74 5.05 20.88
N ALA A 243 -18.72 5.86 21.94
CA ALA A 243 -19.92 6.17 22.71
C ALA A 243 -20.91 7.01 21.86
N ASN A 244 -22.18 6.54 21.76
CA ASN A 244 -23.23 7.27 21.06
C ASN A 244 -23.79 8.40 21.94
N THR A 245 -22.98 9.41 22.17
CA THR A 245 -23.34 10.61 22.94
C THR A 245 -23.56 11.80 22.02
N GLU A 246 -24.32 12.76 22.49
CA GLU A 246 -24.54 14.01 21.77
C GLU A 246 -23.21 14.76 21.53
N GLU A 247 -22.29 14.67 22.48
CA GLU A 247 -20.96 15.25 22.36
C GLU A 247 -20.16 14.63 21.20
N ASN A 248 -20.13 13.30 21.11
CA ASN A 248 -19.48 12.60 20.01
C ASN A 248 -20.14 12.86 18.65
N ASN A 249 -21.42 13.17 18.65
CA ASN A 249 -22.19 13.44 17.43
C ASN A 249 -22.24 14.93 17.06
N ARG A 250 -21.72 15.82 17.92
CA ARG A 250 -21.74 17.28 17.69
C ARG A 250 -20.98 17.63 16.41
N GLY A 251 -21.65 18.38 15.53
CA GLY A 251 -21.05 18.79 14.25
C GLY A 251 -20.95 17.70 13.17
N LYS A 252 -21.31 16.47 13.48
CA LYS A 252 -21.36 15.39 12.48
C LYS A 252 -22.67 15.41 11.72
N PRO A 253 -22.64 15.07 10.42
CA PRO A 253 -23.86 14.99 9.60
C PRO A 253 -24.82 13.92 10.12
N MET A 254 -26.12 14.08 9.81
CA MET A 254 -27.17 13.19 10.30
C MET A 254 -26.95 11.72 9.92
N TRP A 255 -26.41 11.44 8.75
CA TRP A 255 -26.12 10.07 8.32
C TRP A 255 -25.10 9.35 9.22
N VAL A 256 -24.17 10.08 9.83
CA VAL A 256 -23.24 9.49 10.83
C VAL A 256 -24.01 9.13 12.10
N ARG A 257 -24.95 10.01 12.56
CA ARG A 257 -25.76 9.77 13.74
C ARG A 257 -26.70 8.57 13.56
N ASN A 258 -27.17 8.36 12.33
CA ASN A 258 -28.10 7.30 11.96
C ASN A 258 -27.40 6.01 11.48
N GLN A 259 -26.09 5.94 11.56
CA GLN A 259 -25.32 4.79 11.09
C GLN A 259 -25.67 3.48 11.82
N ARG A 260 -26.18 3.57 13.04
CA ARG A 260 -26.75 2.42 13.78
C ARG A 260 -27.83 1.65 13.01
N ASN A 261 -28.55 2.33 12.14
CA ASN A 261 -29.58 1.72 11.31
C ASN A 261 -29.03 1.20 9.97
N SER A 262 -27.73 1.35 9.72
CA SER A 262 -27.07 0.75 8.58
C SER A 262 -26.75 -0.71 8.87
N TRP A 263 -26.54 -1.49 7.81
CA TRP A 263 -26.14 -2.88 7.92
C TRP A 263 -24.85 -3.05 8.78
N HIS A 264 -23.85 -2.22 8.54
CA HIS A 264 -22.62 -2.23 9.34
C HIS A 264 -22.84 -1.76 10.79
N GLY A 265 -23.78 -0.88 11.05
CA GLY A 265 -24.12 -0.44 12.41
C GLY A 265 -24.78 -1.55 13.22
N ALA A 266 -25.60 -2.39 12.58
CA ALA A 266 -26.29 -3.50 13.27
C ALA A 266 -25.33 -4.60 13.75
N ASP A 267 -24.16 -4.74 13.12
CA ASP A 267 -23.15 -5.75 13.49
C ASP A 267 -22.37 -5.39 14.76
N PHE A 268 -22.44 -4.13 15.22
CA PHE A 268 -21.61 -3.60 16.32
C PHE A 268 -22.40 -3.07 17.51
N PHE A 269 -23.74 -3.16 17.49
CA PHE A 269 -24.60 -2.64 18.58
C PHE A 269 -25.68 -3.63 19.00
#